data_07f02b9563b64b7f09a2bbb190dc8fc5
#
_entry.id   07f02b9563b64b7f09a2bbb190dc8fc5
#
_cell.length_a   1.000
_cell.length_b   1.000
_cell.length_c   1.000
_cell.angle_alpha   90.00
_cell.angle_beta   90.00
_cell.angle_gamma   90.00
#
_symmetry.space_group_name_H-M   'P 1'
#
loop_
_entity.id
_entity.type
_entity.pdbx_description
1 polymer ?
#
loop_
_entity_poly.entity_id
_entity_poly.type
_entity_poly.pdbx_seq_one_letter_code
_entity_poly.pdbx_strand_id
1 'polypeptide(L)'
;EQAEVRLVDLDLNGKAASATLVHGPTQGRLELQVPGRYNLSNAAAAYCVGSLLGISHRDLLAGIASFTGTLRRFQLVGRVNDVSIFDDYAHHPTELRATLGAARRAVTGQGRVIACFQPHLFSRTRDFVGEFGSALTLADRVIVSDIYPAREDPIPGVTGELVHDAVLAA
;
A
#
# COMPACT_ATOMS: atom_id res chain seq x y z
N GLU A 1 15.84 -11.31 -20.82
CA GLU A 1 15.24 -12.53 -20.22
C GLU A 1 13.84 -12.17 -19.73
N GLN A 2 12.84 -13.00 -20.07
CA GLN A 2 11.50 -12.81 -19.52
C GLN A 2 11.41 -13.61 -18.21
N ALA A 3 10.75 -13.00 -17.19
CA ALA A 3 10.50 -13.70 -15.94
C ALA A 3 9.64 -14.94 -16.17
N GLU A 4 9.93 -16.01 -15.43
CA GLU A 4 9.20 -17.28 -15.51
C GLU A 4 7.75 -17.13 -15.03
N VAL A 5 7.54 -16.34 -13.97
CA VAL A 5 6.20 -15.98 -13.48
C VAL A 5 5.93 -14.52 -13.81
N ARG A 6 4.79 -14.25 -14.45
CA ARG A 6 4.40 -12.91 -14.87
C ARG A 6 2.96 -12.61 -14.50
N LEU A 7 2.68 -11.34 -14.22
CA LEU A 7 1.34 -10.80 -14.08
C LEU A 7 1.01 -9.96 -15.31
N VAL A 8 -0.08 -10.28 -15.98
CA VAL A 8 -0.60 -9.54 -17.13
C VAL A 8 -2.08 -9.20 -16.90
N ASP A 9 -2.66 -8.33 -17.71
CA ASP A 9 -4.07 -7.93 -17.66
C ASP A 9 -4.51 -7.52 -16.24
N LEU A 10 -3.75 -6.59 -15.65
CA LEU A 10 -4.01 -6.10 -14.30
C LEU A 10 -5.30 -5.28 -14.26
N ASP A 11 -6.20 -5.65 -13.33
CA ASP A 11 -7.33 -4.81 -12.93
C ASP A 11 -7.09 -4.30 -11.50
N LEU A 12 -7.00 -2.98 -11.36
CA LEU A 12 -6.71 -2.28 -10.11
C LEU A 12 -7.86 -1.37 -9.67
N ASN A 13 -9.04 -1.54 -10.28
CA ASN A 13 -10.19 -0.69 -10.02
C ASN A 13 -10.95 -1.15 -8.77
N GLY A 14 -11.26 -0.18 -7.90
CA GLY A 14 -12.09 -0.43 -6.72
C GLY A 14 -11.32 -0.98 -5.50
N LYS A 15 -11.99 -1.85 -4.74
CA LYS A 15 -11.54 -2.36 -3.42
C LYS A 15 -10.81 -3.70 -3.47
N ALA A 16 -10.68 -4.26 -4.65
CA ALA A 16 -10.02 -5.53 -4.94
C ALA A 16 -8.96 -5.31 -6.02
N ALA A 17 -8.11 -6.29 -6.23
CA ALA A 17 -7.18 -6.29 -7.35
C ALA A 17 -7.14 -7.67 -8.00
N SER A 18 -6.96 -7.72 -9.31
CA SER A 18 -6.79 -8.99 -10.00
C SER A 18 -5.82 -8.87 -11.18
N ALA A 19 -5.31 -10.01 -11.62
CA ALA A 19 -4.43 -10.12 -12.78
C ALA A 19 -4.52 -11.54 -13.37
N THR A 20 -4.05 -11.70 -14.57
CA THR A 20 -3.74 -13.04 -15.11
C THR A 20 -2.32 -13.40 -14.70
N LEU A 21 -2.15 -14.47 -13.91
CA LEU A 21 -0.86 -15.03 -13.57
C LEU A 21 -0.47 -16.05 -14.64
N VAL A 22 0.70 -15.90 -15.22
CA VAL A 22 1.30 -16.79 -16.23
C VAL A 22 2.56 -17.41 -15.65
N HIS A 23 2.64 -18.76 -15.64
CA HIS A 23 3.80 -19.52 -15.20
C HIS A 23 4.09 -20.62 -16.22
N GLY A 24 5.07 -20.41 -17.07
CA GLY A 24 5.35 -21.30 -18.20
C GLY A 24 4.12 -21.47 -19.11
N PRO A 25 3.66 -22.72 -19.36
CA PRO A 25 2.46 -22.99 -20.16
C PRO A 25 1.15 -22.81 -19.39
N THR A 26 1.20 -22.62 -18.08
CA THR A 26 0.04 -22.54 -17.19
C THR A 26 -0.36 -21.09 -16.98
N GLN A 27 -1.65 -20.81 -17.01
CA GLN A 27 -2.19 -19.51 -16.69
C GLN A 27 -3.48 -19.61 -15.88
N GLY A 28 -3.75 -18.59 -15.06
CA GLY A 28 -4.98 -18.53 -14.28
C GLY A 28 -5.24 -17.14 -13.72
N ARG A 29 -6.49 -16.89 -13.35
CA ARG A 29 -6.88 -15.61 -12.74
C ARG A 29 -6.40 -15.58 -11.29
N LEU A 30 -5.54 -14.62 -10.98
CA LEU A 30 -5.15 -14.26 -9.62
C LEU A 30 -6.10 -13.17 -9.14
N GLU A 31 -6.88 -13.46 -8.12
CA GLU A 31 -7.86 -12.55 -7.53
C GLU A 31 -7.50 -12.26 -6.08
N LEU A 32 -7.62 -11.00 -5.68
CA LEU A 32 -7.37 -10.54 -4.31
C LEU A 32 -8.59 -9.78 -3.79
N GLN A 33 -8.91 -9.96 -2.53
CA GLN A 33 -9.93 -9.18 -1.83
C GLN A 33 -9.41 -7.82 -1.32
N VAL A 34 -8.13 -7.53 -1.58
CA VAL A 34 -7.45 -6.30 -1.20
C VAL A 34 -6.98 -5.53 -2.43
N PRO A 35 -7.02 -4.18 -2.43
CA PRO A 35 -6.63 -3.38 -3.57
C PRO A 35 -5.12 -3.21 -3.68
N GLY A 36 -4.69 -2.77 -4.86
CA GLY A 36 -3.35 -2.25 -5.08
C GLY A 36 -2.40 -3.23 -5.78
N ARG A 37 -1.61 -2.65 -6.69
CA ARG A 37 -0.61 -3.38 -7.50
C ARG A 37 0.42 -4.12 -6.64
N TYR A 38 0.84 -3.52 -5.52
CA TYR A 38 1.81 -4.14 -4.62
C TYR A 38 1.28 -5.45 -4.00
N ASN A 39 -0.03 -5.54 -3.72
CA ASN A 39 -0.62 -6.78 -3.23
C ASN A 39 -0.62 -7.88 -4.30
N LEU A 40 -0.81 -7.54 -5.57
CA LEU A 40 -0.63 -8.50 -6.67
C LEU A 40 0.82 -9.00 -6.76
N SER A 41 1.80 -8.12 -6.58
CA SER A 41 3.22 -8.51 -6.55
C SER A 41 3.54 -9.43 -5.37
N ASN A 42 3.01 -9.12 -4.18
CA ASN A 42 3.15 -9.97 -2.99
C ASN A 42 2.49 -11.34 -3.18
N ALA A 43 1.30 -11.37 -3.78
CA ALA A 43 0.59 -12.61 -4.11
C ALA A 43 1.36 -13.46 -5.14
N ALA A 44 1.96 -12.83 -6.16
CA ALA A 44 2.83 -13.53 -7.10
C ALA A 44 4.07 -14.12 -6.40
N ALA A 45 4.67 -13.40 -5.46
CA ALA A 45 5.78 -13.94 -4.67
C ALA A 45 5.35 -15.13 -3.81
N ALA A 46 4.19 -15.05 -3.14
CA ALA A 46 3.62 -16.17 -2.39
C ALA A 46 3.33 -17.38 -3.30
N TYR A 47 2.79 -17.12 -4.49
CA TYR A 47 2.59 -18.15 -5.51
C TYR A 47 3.90 -18.84 -5.90
N CYS A 48 4.97 -18.08 -6.17
CA CYS A 48 6.28 -18.64 -6.51
C CYS A 48 6.80 -19.54 -5.39
N VAL A 49 6.75 -19.11 -4.14
CA VAL A 49 7.19 -19.92 -3.01
C VAL A 49 6.36 -21.20 -2.89
N GLY A 50 5.04 -21.10 -2.97
CA GLY A 50 4.15 -22.26 -2.90
C GLY A 50 4.38 -23.26 -4.05
N SER A 51 4.65 -22.75 -5.26
CA SER A 51 5.00 -23.58 -6.42
C SER A 51 6.30 -24.36 -6.21
N LEU A 52 7.32 -23.69 -5.64
CA LEU A 52 8.59 -24.35 -5.27
C LEU A 52 8.40 -25.44 -4.20
N LEU A 53 7.39 -25.30 -3.36
CA LEU A 53 7.00 -26.31 -2.35
C LEU A 53 6.12 -27.42 -2.92
N GLY A 54 5.82 -27.42 -4.21
CA GLY A 54 5.04 -28.44 -4.89
C GLY A 54 3.52 -28.32 -4.75
N ILE A 55 3.02 -27.17 -4.29
CA ILE A 55 1.58 -26.92 -4.21
C ILE A 55 1.03 -26.70 -5.63
N SER A 56 -0.12 -27.29 -5.94
CA SER A 56 -0.72 -27.18 -7.26
C SER A 56 -1.08 -25.75 -7.64
N HIS A 57 -0.98 -25.40 -8.92
CA HIS A 57 -1.40 -24.09 -9.45
C HIS A 57 -2.82 -23.70 -9.01
N ARG A 58 -3.75 -24.64 -9.09
CA ARG A 58 -5.16 -24.45 -8.70
C ARG A 58 -5.30 -24.11 -7.22
N ASP A 59 -4.62 -24.87 -6.36
CA ASP A 59 -4.73 -24.68 -4.90
C ASP A 59 -4.06 -23.37 -4.45
N LEU A 60 -2.97 -22.99 -5.10
CA LEU A 60 -2.30 -21.71 -4.89
C LEU A 60 -3.22 -20.53 -5.22
N LEU A 61 -3.86 -20.55 -6.40
CA LEU A 61 -4.79 -19.48 -6.78
C LEU A 61 -6.00 -19.43 -5.84
N ALA A 62 -6.56 -20.58 -5.46
CA ALA A 62 -7.68 -20.65 -4.52
C ALA A 62 -7.30 -20.15 -3.12
N GLY A 63 -6.13 -20.55 -2.61
CA GLY A 63 -5.61 -20.06 -1.32
C GLY A 63 -5.37 -18.55 -1.31
N ILE A 64 -4.78 -18.01 -2.37
CA ILE A 64 -4.54 -16.58 -2.51
C ILE A 64 -5.87 -15.81 -2.59
N ALA A 65 -6.86 -16.31 -3.33
CA ALA A 65 -8.18 -15.68 -3.44
C ALA A 65 -8.95 -15.65 -2.11
N SER A 66 -8.67 -16.57 -1.20
CA SER A 66 -9.26 -16.59 0.16
C SER A 66 -8.64 -15.57 1.12
N PHE A 67 -7.53 -14.93 0.75
CA PHE A 67 -6.83 -13.97 1.59
C PHE A 67 -7.60 -12.64 1.69
N THR A 68 -8.00 -12.27 2.89
CA THR A 68 -8.81 -11.07 3.19
C THR A 68 -8.00 -9.84 3.56
N GLY A 69 -6.67 -9.94 3.57
CA GLY A 69 -5.76 -8.87 3.95
C GLY A 69 -5.04 -9.11 5.27
N THR A 70 -4.08 -8.23 5.55
CA THR A 70 -3.33 -8.21 6.81
C THR A 70 -3.76 -7.00 7.61
N LEU A 71 -3.78 -7.12 8.93
CA LEU A 71 -4.02 -5.99 9.83
C LEU A 71 -3.03 -4.86 9.51
N ARG A 72 -3.52 -3.63 9.53
CA ARG A 72 -2.74 -2.43 9.25
C ARG A 72 -2.10 -2.41 7.85
N ARG A 73 -2.73 -3.05 6.84
CA ARG A 73 -2.35 -2.97 5.42
C ARG A 73 -3.57 -2.61 4.60
N PHE A 74 -3.83 -1.32 4.45
CA PHE A 74 -5.06 -0.75 3.86
C PHE A 74 -6.33 -1.39 4.48
N GLN A 75 -6.28 -1.60 5.79
CA GLN A 75 -7.33 -2.28 6.54
C GLN A 75 -8.53 -1.34 6.72
N LEU A 76 -9.70 -1.74 6.25
CA LEU A 76 -10.94 -1.03 6.59
C LEU A 76 -11.25 -1.28 8.08
N VAL A 77 -11.15 -0.24 8.90
CA VAL A 77 -11.46 -0.30 10.34
C VAL A 77 -12.86 0.17 10.69
N GLY A 78 -13.51 0.92 9.81
CA GLY A 78 -14.88 1.34 10.02
C GLY A 78 -15.46 2.21 8.91
N ARG A 79 -16.78 2.42 9.01
CA ARG A 79 -17.55 3.35 8.17
C ARG A 79 -18.52 4.12 9.02
N VAL A 80 -18.54 5.45 8.85
CA VAL A 80 -19.47 6.35 9.53
C VAL A 80 -19.89 7.43 8.53
N ASN A 81 -21.18 7.58 8.29
CA ASN A 81 -21.75 8.63 7.41
C ASN A 81 -21.01 8.75 6.07
N ASP A 82 -20.88 7.64 5.34
CA ASP A 82 -20.19 7.53 4.04
C ASP A 82 -18.65 7.77 4.09
N VAL A 83 -18.07 8.02 5.26
CA VAL A 83 -16.63 8.05 5.46
C VAL A 83 -16.13 6.64 5.75
N SER A 84 -15.23 6.14 4.92
CA SER A 84 -14.49 4.90 5.17
C SER A 84 -13.16 5.21 5.83
N ILE A 85 -12.88 4.57 6.96
CA ILE A 85 -11.66 4.76 7.74
C ILE A 85 -10.76 3.55 7.52
N PHE A 86 -9.53 3.80 7.07
CA PHE A 86 -8.53 2.78 6.83
C PHE A 86 -7.32 2.98 7.75
N ASP A 87 -6.76 1.88 8.25
CA ASP A 87 -5.48 1.83 8.96
C ASP A 87 -4.41 1.19 8.07
N ASP A 88 -3.25 1.85 7.96
CA ASP A 88 -2.12 1.34 7.19
C ASP A 88 -0.80 1.59 7.94
N TYR A 89 0.10 0.63 7.88
CA TYR A 89 1.41 0.71 8.55
C TYR A 89 2.47 1.39 7.69
N ALA A 90 2.09 2.02 6.59
CA ALA A 90 3.01 2.71 5.69
C ALA A 90 3.84 3.77 6.45
N HIS A 91 5.14 3.59 6.44
CA HIS A 91 6.10 4.44 7.13
C HIS A 91 7.33 4.77 6.27
N HIS A 92 7.31 4.39 5.00
CA HIS A 92 8.29 4.74 3.98
C HIS A 92 7.58 5.45 2.82
N PRO A 93 8.20 6.43 2.13
CA PRO A 93 7.54 7.18 1.05
C PRO A 93 6.95 6.30 -0.06
N THR A 94 7.64 5.21 -0.41
CA THR A 94 7.15 4.25 -1.41
C THR A 94 5.87 3.56 -0.96
N GLU A 95 5.77 3.19 0.32
CA GLU A 95 4.55 2.60 0.90
C GLU A 95 3.40 3.61 0.92
N LEU A 96 3.68 4.86 1.35
CA LEU A 96 2.67 5.93 1.33
C LEU A 96 2.12 6.18 -0.07
N ARG A 97 2.98 6.25 -1.10
CA ARG A 97 2.52 6.38 -2.50
C ARG A 97 1.61 5.23 -2.90
N ALA A 98 1.95 4.00 -2.54
CA ALA A 98 1.17 2.82 -2.86
C ALA A 98 -0.19 2.84 -2.18
N THR A 99 -0.23 3.15 -0.88
CA THR A 99 -1.44 3.23 -0.05
C THR A 99 -2.35 4.37 -0.50
N LEU A 100 -1.83 5.59 -0.65
CA LEU A 100 -2.61 6.74 -1.09
C LEU A 100 -3.09 6.59 -2.54
N GLY A 101 -2.27 5.98 -3.40
CA GLY A 101 -2.68 5.61 -4.76
C GLY A 101 -3.81 4.58 -4.77
N ALA A 102 -3.83 3.63 -3.86
CA ALA A 102 -4.94 2.70 -3.69
C ALA A 102 -6.20 3.42 -3.16
N ALA A 103 -6.04 4.32 -2.17
CA ALA A 103 -7.11 5.14 -1.64
C ALA A 103 -7.77 5.99 -2.72
N ARG A 104 -6.99 6.65 -3.57
CA ARG A 104 -7.50 7.44 -4.71
C ARG A 104 -8.35 6.63 -5.68
N ARG A 105 -7.94 5.40 -5.99
CA ARG A 105 -8.72 4.52 -6.87
C ARG A 105 -10.00 4.00 -6.21
N ALA A 106 -10.01 3.89 -4.89
CA ALA A 106 -11.18 3.46 -4.13
C ALA A 106 -12.22 4.56 -3.92
N VAL A 107 -11.83 5.83 -4.05
CA VAL A 107 -12.75 6.98 -3.95
C VAL A 107 -13.59 7.08 -5.23
N THR A 108 -14.89 7.28 -5.06
CA THR A 108 -15.86 7.45 -6.14
C THR A 108 -16.50 8.85 -6.12
N GLY A 109 -16.88 9.36 -7.27
CA GLY A 109 -17.57 10.64 -7.40
C GLY A 109 -16.75 11.82 -6.84
N GLN A 110 -17.38 12.64 -6.02
CA GLN A 110 -16.77 13.84 -5.38
C GLN A 110 -16.06 13.53 -4.06
N GLY A 111 -15.77 12.25 -3.78
CA GLY A 111 -15.12 11.84 -2.55
C GLY A 111 -13.69 12.38 -2.42
N ARG A 112 -13.22 12.50 -1.18
CA ARG A 112 -11.89 13.02 -0.83
C ARG A 112 -11.08 11.99 -0.07
N VAL A 113 -9.77 12.04 -0.24
CA VAL A 113 -8.79 11.30 0.58
C VAL A 113 -8.23 12.25 1.63
N ILE A 114 -8.40 11.90 2.89
CA ILE A 114 -7.79 12.60 4.04
C ILE A 114 -6.73 11.66 4.60
N ALA A 115 -5.47 12.09 4.63
CA ALA A 115 -4.36 11.34 5.20
C ALA A 115 -4.02 11.88 6.59
N CYS A 116 -4.04 11.00 7.61
CA CYS A 116 -3.47 11.27 8.92
C CYS A 116 -2.14 10.51 8.99
N PHE A 117 -1.03 11.21 8.99
CA PHE A 117 0.31 10.62 8.94
C PHE A 117 1.09 10.89 10.21
N GLN A 118 1.60 9.84 10.83
CA GLN A 118 2.58 9.90 11.90
C GLN A 118 3.95 9.48 11.37
N PRO A 119 4.91 10.39 11.23
CA PRO A 119 6.27 10.03 10.86
C PRO A 119 6.87 9.08 11.92
N HIS A 120 7.66 8.11 11.47
CA HIS A 120 8.28 7.12 12.34
C HIS A 120 9.79 7.19 12.19
N LEU A 121 10.50 7.43 13.31
CA LEU A 121 11.94 7.67 13.44
C LEU A 121 12.37 9.08 12.97
N PHE A 122 13.19 9.74 13.77
CA PHE A 122 13.76 11.04 13.43
C PHE A 122 14.70 10.96 12.23
N SER A 123 15.56 9.93 12.18
CA SER A 123 16.50 9.74 11.07
C SER A 123 15.76 9.57 9.74
N ARG A 124 14.74 8.72 9.70
CA ARG A 124 13.95 8.52 8.49
C ARG A 124 13.20 9.78 8.07
N THR A 125 12.62 10.50 9.02
CA THR A 125 11.90 11.75 8.72
C THR A 125 12.84 12.78 8.09
N ARG A 126 14.05 12.95 8.64
CA ARG A 126 15.09 13.84 8.08
C ARG A 126 15.49 13.41 6.66
N ASP A 127 15.79 12.12 6.49
CA ASP A 127 16.42 11.61 5.27
C ASP A 127 15.43 11.56 4.09
N PHE A 128 14.12 11.44 4.36
CA PHE A 128 13.07 11.28 3.34
C PHE A 128 12.01 12.40 3.36
N VAL A 129 12.30 13.55 3.96
CA VAL A 129 11.30 14.63 4.13
C VAL A 129 10.67 15.05 2.80
N GLY A 130 11.45 15.25 1.75
CA GLY A 130 10.96 15.65 0.42
C GLY A 130 10.09 14.58 -0.25
N GLU A 131 10.49 13.32 -0.12
CA GLU A 131 9.74 12.17 -0.65
C GLU A 131 8.43 11.96 0.12
N PHE A 132 8.39 12.18 1.43
CA PHE A 132 7.18 12.19 2.23
C PHE A 132 6.23 13.30 1.77
N GLY A 133 6.74 14.53 1.63
CA GLY A 133 5.98 15.65 1.10
C GLY A 133 5.32 15.29 -0.22
N SER A 134 6.13 14.88 -1.21
CA SER A 134 5.65 14.47 -2.52
C SER A 134 4.65 13.29 -2.51
N ALA A 135 4.82 12.31 -1.61
CA ALA A 135 3.88 11.20 -1.51
C ALA A 135 2.53 11.63 -0.95
N LEU A 136 2.54 12.50 0.04
CA LEU A 136 1.34 12.97 0.74
C LEU A 136 0.46 13.90 -0.12
N THR A 137 1.00 14.55 -1.18
CA THR A 137 0.17 15.34 -2.12
C THR A 137 -0.87 14.50 -2.87
N LEU A 138 -0.81 13.18 -2.82
CA LEU A 138 -1.87 12.30 -3.32
C LEU A 138 -3.16 12.39 -2.50
N ALA A 139 -3.14 12.95 -1.29
CA ALA A 139 -4.32 13.22 -0.49
C ALA A 139 -4.86 14.64 -0.72
N ASP A 140 -6.19 14.84 -0.54
CA ASP A 140 -6.81 16.16 -0.63
C ASP A 140 -6.58 16.99 0.61
N ARG A 141 -6.36 16.32 1.75
CA ARG A 141 -6.03 16.91 3.04
C ARG A 141 -5.03 16.02 3.76
N VAL A 142 -4.05 16.66 4.40
CA VAL A 142 -3.01 15.99 5.17
C VAL A 142 -3.00 16.54 6.59
N ILE A 143 -2.99 15.65 7.56
CA ILE A 143 -2.75 15.93 8.97
C ILE A 143 -1.45 15.21 9.32
N VAL A 144 -0.45 15.94 9.78
CA VAL A 144 0.83 15.38 10.24
C VAL A 144 0.89 15.51 11.75
N SER A 145 1.15 14.42 12.44
CA SER A 145 1.38 14.42 13.89
C SER A 145 2.87 14.48 14.23
N ASP A 146 3.17 14.57 15.53
CA ASP A 146 4.52 14.43 16.02
C ASP A 146 5.16 13.09 15.64
N ILE A 147 6.49 13.10 15.52
CA ILE A 147 7.27 11.92 15.15
C ILE A 147 7.15 10.87 16.27
N TYR A 148 6.86 9.62 15.88
CA TYR A 148 7.00 8.49 16.78
C TYR A 148 8.49 8.09 16.85
N PRO A 149 9.17 8.28 18.01
CA PRO A 149 10.61 8.13 18.11
C PRO A 149 11.09 6.68 18.05
N ALA A 150 10.23 5.72 18.44
CA ALA A 150 10.59 4.31 18.64
C ALA A 150 11.80 4.14 19.58
N ARG A 151 13.01 3.98 19.03
CA ARG A 151 14.24 3.77 19.81
C ARG A 151 15.29 4.85 19.52
N GLU A 152 14.92 5.92 18.84
CA GLU A 152 15.83 7.03 18.51
C GLU A 152 15.65 8.18 19.50
N ASP A 153 16.76 8.82 19.82
CA ASP A 153 16.74 10.12 20.48
C ASP A 153 16.31 11.23 19.52
N PRO A 154 15.66 12.29 20.00
CA PRO A 154 15.29 13.43 19.17
C PRO A 154 16.51 14.04 18.46
N ILE A 155 16.37 14.30 17.16
CA ILE A 155 17.37 15.01 16.38
C ILE A 155 16.99 16.50 16.35
N PRO A 156 17.86 17.45 16.79
CA PRO A 156 17.57 18.86 16.78
C PRO A 156 17.06 19.35 15.42
N GLY A 157 15.93 20.08 15.41
CA GLY A 157 15.31 20.61 14.20
C GLY A 157 14.52 19.60 13.38
N VAL A 158 14.43 18.33 13.78
CA VAL A 158 13.63 17.30 13.09
C VAL A 158 12.32 17.08 13.83
N THR A 159 11.25 17.59 13.26
CA THR A 159 9.88 17.53 13.83
C THR A 159 8.88 17.10 12.74
N GLY A 160 7.64 16.86 13.13
CA GLY A 160 6.55 16.64 12.16
C GLY A 160 6.31 17.82 11.23
N GLU A 161 6.65 19.05 11.67
CA GLU A 161 6.53 20.28 10.88
C GLU A 161 7.39 20.23 9.60
N LEU A 162 8.55 19.56 9.63
CA LEU A 162 9.35 19.35 8.39
C LEU A 162 8.56 18.66 7.30
N VAL A 163 7.78 17.64 7.65
CA VAL A 163 6.94 16.93 6.67
C VAL A 163 5.78 17.79 6.23
N HIS A 164 5.15 18.54 7.16
CA HIS A 164 4.09 19.50 6.83
C HIS A 164 4.59 20.53 5.81
N ASP A 165 5.74 21.16 6.05
CA ASP A 165 6.32 22.17 5.16
C ASP A 165 6.69 21.58 3.80
N ALA A 166 7.19 20.33 3.78
CA ALA A 166 7.48 19.63 2.55
C ALA A 166 6.21 19.32 1.72
N VAL A 167 5.06 19.08 2.37
CA VAL A 167 3.77 18.92 1.69
C VAL A 167 3.32 20.23 1.05
N LEU A 168 3.53 21.37 1.75
CA LEU A 168 3.16 22.69 1.22
C LEU A 168 4.05 23.15 0.06
N ALA A 169 5.29 22.64 0.01
CA ALA A 169 6.26 22.99 -1.02
C ALA A 169 6.18 22.11 -2.28
N ALA A 170 5.44 20.99 -2.23
CA ALA A 170 5.33 20.01 -3.31
C ALA A 170 4.10 20.24 -4.19
#